data_35bdbec7d1f1d197263f9736866e9387
#
_entry.id   35bdbec7d1f1d197263f9736866e9387
#
_cell.length_a   1.000
_cell.length_b   1.000
_cell.length_c   1.000
_cell.angle_alpha   90.00
_cell.angle_beta   90.00
_cell.angle_gamma   90.00
#
_symmetry.space_group_name_H-M   'P 1'
#
loop_
_entity.id
_entity.type
_entity.pdbx_description
1 polymer ?
#
loop_
_entity_poly.entity_id
_entity_poly.type
_entity_poly.pdbx_seq_one_letter_code
_entity_poly.pdbx_strand_id
1 'polypeptide(L)'
;MRGKLLEVSGAAVRCADASAHGCDGGRQLDETARVLAPLGPPVIVFSASHSGSRLLALLLRRLGVFMGSHLNDSEDSIDVFDLVRHLVEAHAPDYSKLFCNGDPALQARALAAFSAHLAARPPGQRWGWKLPETTHVMPVMARLFPEARCIHLVRDGRDVAFSPFLAPKAPFWRKIYFNDARIYSWRGHAMTQRAYRDHGHLFNAARWVNSVTLGRAHGAMLGERYLEVRYEALVADPVAEMARLAAFLGVEDAAGELLEVRPQSVGKWRDQPVRHLAEIRAIMEPTLGAFGYEWRDDASLGDTVRRVLDRTSRFFAGPTFFGGAGVSVRPRAEPGGLGGLLRVRTQR
;
A
#
# COMPACT_ATOMS: atom_id res chain seq x y z
N MET A 1 19.15 20.08 6.90
CA MET A 1 18.12 20.53 5.92
C MET A 1 17.00 19.48 5.92
N ARG A 2 15.83 19.82 6.47
CA ARG A 2 14.69 18.89 6.53
C ARG A 2 14.08 18.79 5.13
N GLY A 3 14.22 17.63 4.47
CA GLY A 3 13.60 17.36 3.20
C GLY A 3 12.07 17.37 3.35
N LYS A 4 11.40 18.18 2.54
CA LYS A 4 9.95 18.11 2.37
C LYS A 4 9.63 16.74 1.81
N LEU A 5 9.11 15.86 2.66
CA LEU A 5 8.42 14.64 2.23
C LEU A 5 7.30 15.05 1.26
N LEU A 6 7.24 14.35 0.15
CA LEU A 6 6.25 14.49 -0.91
C LEU A 6 4.85 14.73 -0.35
N GLU A 7 4.24 15.87 -0.71
CA GLU A 7 2.80 16.10 -0.56
C GLU A 7 2.03 15.17 -1.51
N VAL A 8 2.06 13.88 -1.24
CA VAL A 8 1.16 12.92 -1.86
C VAL A 8 -0.14 12.97 -1.07
N SER A 9 -1.16 13.50 -1.67
CA SER A 9 -2.53 13.60 -1.14
C SER A 9 -2.80 14.67 -0.06
N GLY A 10 -2.24 15.85 -0.17
CA GLY A 10 -2.68 16.98 0.66
C GLY A 10 -4.18 17.28 0.63
N ALA A 11 -4.92 16.76 -0.34
CA ALA A 11 -6.38 16.88 -0.41
C ALA A 11 -7.09 15.83 0.46
N ALA A 12 -6.68 14.55 0.40
CA ALA A 12 -7.31 13.50 1.21
C ALA A 12 -6.99 13.65 2.71
N VAL A 13 -5.79 14.13 3.05
CA VAL A 13 -5.39 14.39 4.44
C VAL A 13 -6.04 15.69 4.97
N ARG A 14 -6.24 16.72 4.14
CA ARG A 14 -6.85 17.99 4.58
C ARG A 14 -8.34 17.90 4.90
N CYS A 15 -9.08 16.96 4.29
CA CYS A 15 -10.48 16.72 4.65
C CYS A 15 -10.65 15.83 5.89
N ALA A 16 -9.59 15.15 6.33
CA ALA A 16 -9.58 14.42 7.61
C ALA A 16 -9.43 15.36 8.82
N ASP A 17 -9.05 16.63 8.58
CA ASP A 17 -8.98 17.63 9.64
C ASP A 17 -10.38 18.02 10.15
N ALA A 18 -10.46 18.31 11.44
CA ALA A 18 -11.62 18.51 12.29
C ALA A 18 -12.77 19.39 11.76
N SER A 19 -12.60 20.08 10.62
CA SER A 19 -13.64 20.89 9.99
C SER A 19 -14.75 20.08 9.27
N ALA A 20 -14.51 18.80 8.97
CA ALA A 20 -15.50 17.95 8.29
C ALA A 20 -16.64 17.43 9.19
N HIS A 21 -16.59 17.66 10.49
CA HIS A 21 -17.64 17.22 11.43
C HIS A 21 -19.01 17.89 11.21
N GLY A 22 -19.05 19.03 10.52
CA GLY A 22 -20.29 19.74 10.21
C GLY A 22 -20.92 19.42 8.86
N CYS A 23 -20.23 18.69 7.98
CA CYS A 23 -20.72 18.32 6.66
C CYS A 23 -21.59 17.05 6.70
N ASP A 24 -22.50 16.89 5.73
CA ASP A 24 -23.40 15.73 5.65
C ASP A 24 -22.66 14.39 5.58
N GLY A 25 -21.59 14.33 4.83
CA GLY A 25 -20.76 13.14 4.70
C GLY A 25 -20.02 12.80 6.00
N GLY A 26 -19.53 13.80 6.73
CA GLY A 26 -18.90 13.58 8.03
C GLY A 26 -19.89 13.00 9.05
N ARG A 27 -21.11 13.55 9.11
CA ARG A 27 -22.19 13.03 9.97
C ARG A 27 -22.58 11.60 9.62
N GLN A 28 -22.69 11.29 8.33
CA GLN A 28 -22.99 9.93 7.85
C GLN A 28 -21.92 8.92 8.25
N LEU A 29 -20.64 9.29 8.11
CA LEU A 29 -19.51 8.43 8.53
C LEU A 29 -19.56 8.17 10.03
N ASP A 30 -19.84 9.20 10.86
CA ASP A 30 -19.95 9.06 12.32
C ASP A 30 -21.16 8.21 12.72
N GLU A 31 -22.28 8.34 12.01
CA GLU A 31 -23.44 7.49 12.21
C GLU A 31 -23.14 6.04 11.84
N THR A 32 -22.49 5.83 10.70
CA THR A 32 -22.07 4.48 10.28
C THR A 32 -21.10 3.88 11.29
N ALA A 33 -20.14 4.65 11.81
CA ALA A 33 -19.23 4.21 12.86
C ALA A 33 -19.99 3.79 14.14
N ARG A 34 -20.99 4.56 14.56
CA ARG A 34 -21.86 4.21 15.73
C ARG A 34 -22.62 2.91 15.51
N VAL A 35 -23.13 2.68 14.31
CA VAL A 35 -23.81 1.43 13.94
C VAL A 35 -22.84 0.24 13.94
N LEU A 36 -21.58 0.44 13.56
CA LEU A 36 -20.56 -0.60 13.55
C LEU A 36 -19.88 -0.81 14.92
N ALA A 37 -20.00 0.13 15.85
CA ALA A 37 -19.32 0.07 17.15
C ALA A 37 -19.57 -1.23 17.95
N PRO A 38 -20.77 -1.86 17.93
CA PRO A 38 -20.99 -3.14 18.61
C PRO A 38 -20.13 -4.31 18.12
N LEU A 39 -19.54 -4.21 16.91
CA LEU A 39 -18.62 -5.23 16.38
C LEU A 39 -17.28 -5.24 17.13
N GLY A 40 -16.96 -4.16 17.84
CA GLY A 40 -15.66 -3.92 18.46
C GLY A 40 -14.57 -3.53 17.47
N PRO A 41 -13.40 -3.09 17.96
CA PRO A 41 -12.31 -2.60 17.12
C PRO A 41 -11.63 -3.75 16.35
N PRO A 42 -11.46 -3.62 15.04
CA PRO A 42 -10.74 -4.61 14.22
C PRO A 42 -9.23 -4.44 14.24
N VAL A 43 -8.55 -5.52 13.84
CA VAL A 43 -7.16 -5.51 13.38
C VAL A 43 -7.16 -5.42 11.84
N ILE A 44 -6.63 -4.33 11.30
CA ILE A 44 -6.61 -4.07 9.86
C ILE A 44 -5.21 -4.31 9.31
N VAL A 45 -5.04 -5.29 8.42
CA VAL A 45 -3.78 -5.56 7.75
C VAL A 45 -3.84 -5.05 6.31
N PHE A 46 -2.92 -4.17 5.97
CA PHE A 46 -2.79 -3.61 4.62
C PHE A 46 -1.32 -3.57 4.17
N SER A 47 -1.08 -3.51 2.87
CA SER A 47 0.25 -3.59 2.28
C SER A 47 0.24 -3.24 0.80
N ALA A 48 1.41 -3.17 0.17
CA ALA A 48 1.48 -3.41 -1.26
C ALA A 48 1.15 -4.88 -1.54
N SER A 49 0.42 -5.18 -2.61
CA SER A 49 0.16 -6.56 -3.02
C SER A 49 1.50 -7.28 -3.29
N HIS A 50 1.57 -8.58 -3.01
CA HIS A 50 2.78 -9.41 -3.05
C HIS A 50 3.85 -9.12 -2.00
N SER A 51 3.50 -8.40 -0.94
CA SER A 51 4.40 -8.17 0.21
C SER A 51 4.46 -9.34 1.21
N GLY A 52 3.79 -10.46 0.95
CA GLY A 52 3.77 -11.62 1.86
C GLY A 52 2.74 -11.51 2.99
N SER A 53 1.72 -10.71 2.83
CA SER A 53 0.67 -10.46 3.84
C SER A 53 -0.12 -11.70 4.25
N ARG A 54 -0.09 -12.78 3.44
CA ARG A 54 -0.63 -14.08 3.84
C ARG A 54 0.06 -14.63 5.11
N LEU A 55 1.38 -14.57 5.19
CA LEU A 55 2.13 -15.02 6.37
C LEU A 55 1.66 -14.25 7.61
N LEU A 56 1.58 -12.92 7.52
CA LEU A 56 1.12 -12.08 8.63
C LEU A 56 -0.31 -12.43 9.06
N ALA A 57 -1.24 -12.68 8.11
CA ALA A 57 -2.60 -13.09 8.45
C ALA A 57 -2.64 -14.41 9.23
N LEU A 58 -1.80 -15.39 8.84
CA LEU A 58 -1.69 -16.67 9.53
C LEU A 58 -1.10 -16.51 10.95
N LEU A 59 -0.12 -15.62 11.14
CA LEU A 59 0.44 -15.30 12.46
C LEU A 59 -0.62 -14.63 13.35
N LEU A 60 -1.40 -13.70 12.82
CA LEU A 60 -2.49 -13.05 13.58
C LEU A 60 -3.58 -14.05 14.01
N ARG A 61 -3.90 -15.03 13.18
CA ARG A 61 -4.80 -16.14 13.57
C ARG A 61 -4.25 -16.91 14.75
N ARG A 62 -2.93 -17.16 14.81
CA ARG A 62 -2.30 -17.82 15.95
C ARG A 62 -2.37 -16.99 17.24
N LEU A 63 -2.33 -15.66 17.10
CA LEU A 63 -2.59 -14.73 18.21
C LEU A 63 -4.09 -14.59 18.55
N GLY A 64 -4.92 -15.51 18.06
CA GLY A 64 -6.35 -15.53 18.38
C GLY A 64 -7.22 -14.52 17.64
N VAL A 65 -6.69 -13.85 16.60
CA VAL A 65 -7.48 -12.91 15.79
C VAL A 65 -8.28 -13.67 14.73
N PHE A 66 -9.58 -13.54 14.73
CA PHE A 66 -10.44 -14.04 13.66
C PHE A 66 -10.25 -13.18 12.41
N MET A 67 -9.73 -13.74 11.32
CA MET A 67 -9.41 -13.03 10.10
C MET A 67 -10.42 -13.25 8.97
N GLY A 68 -11.63 -13.77 9.32
CA GLY A 68 -12.69 -14.13 8.36
C GLY A 68 -12.69 -15.60 7.99
N SER A 69 -13.79 -16.04 7.42
CA SER A 69 -13.99 -17.42 6.92
C SER A 69 -14.11 -17.49 5.40
N HIS A 70 -14.54 -16.41 4.75
CA HIS A 70 -14.66 -16.31 3.30
C HIS A 70 -13.44 -15.58 2.73
N LEU A 71 -12.39 -16.35 2.45
CA LEU A 71 -11.08 -15.86 2.03
C LEU A 71 -10.65 -16.50 0.70
N ASN A 72 -9.81 -15.78 -0.05
CA ASN A 72 -9.14 -16.37 -1.20
C ASN A 72 -7.85 -17.14 -0.80
N ASP A 73 -7.16 -17.72 -1.78
CA ASP A 73 -5.91 -18.46 -1.57
C ASP A 73 -4.78 -17.63 -0.95
N SER A 74 -4.89 -16.30 -1.02
CA SER A 74 -3.95 -15.35 -0.43
C SER A 74 -4.36 -14.88 0.97
N GLU A 75 -5.46 -15.43 1.55
CA GLU A 75 -6.04 -14.98 2.81
C GLU A 75 -6.63 -13.56 2.73
N ASP A 76 -7.02 -13.07 1.54
CA ASP A 76 -7.72 -11.79 1.42
C ASP A 76 -9.19 -11.96 1.76
N SER A 77 -9.74 -11.03 2.55
CA SER A 77 -11.17 -11.01 2.87
C SER A 77 -12.00 -10.62 1.65
N ILE A 78 -12.76 -11.57 1.13
CA ILE A 78 -13.64 -11.37 -0.04
C ILE A 78 -14.82 -10.48 0.33
N ASP A 79 -15.37 -10.64 1.53
CA ASP A 79 -16.53 -9.85 1.98
C ASP A 79 -16.18 -8.36 2.12
N VAL A 80 -15.00 -8.05 2.66
CA VAL A 80 -14.53 -6.66 2.80
C VAL A 80 -14.09 -6.07 1.45
N PHE A 81 -13.68 -6.91 0.50
CA PHE A 81 -13.25 -6.46 -0.82
C PHE A 81 -14.35 -5.69 -1.57
N ASP A 82 -15.61 -6.10 -1.47
CA ASP A 82 -16.71 -5.41 -2.14
C ASP A 82 -16.94 -3.99 -1.63
N LEU A 83 -16.79 -3.78 -0.31
CA LEU A 83 -16.83 -2.44 0.28
C LEU A 83 -15.65 -1.59 -0.19
N VAL A 84 -14.43 -2.14 -0.14
CA VAL A 84 -13.21 -1.45 -0.58
C VAL A 84 -13.30 -1.09 -2.06
N ARG A 85 -13.77 -2.02 -2.90
CA ARG A 85 -13.99 -1.79 -4.32
C ARG A 85 -14.96 -0.65 -4.57
N HIS A 86 -16.11 -0.63 -3.90
CA HIS A 86 -17.09 0.44 -4.01
C HIS A 86 -16.47 1.80 -3.66
N LEU A 87 -15.80 1.89 -2.50
CA LEU A 87 -15.16 3.14 -2.06
C LEU A 87 -14.11 3.65 -3.05
N VAL A 88 -13.31 2.76 -3.62
CA VAL A 88 -12.30 3.12 -4.62
C VAL A 88 -12.97 3.58 -5.91
N GLU A 89 -13.94 2.83 -6.44
CA GLU A 89 -14.59 3.14 -7.72
C GLU A 89 -15.36 4.46 -7.65
N ALA A 90 -16.03 4.73 -6.54
CA ALA A 90 -16.84 5.93 -6.38
C ALA A 90 -16.01 7.17 -5.99
N HIS A 91 -14.99 7.03 -5.15
CA HIS A 91 -14.39 8.16 -4.45
C HIS A 91 -12.88 8.32 -4.64
N ALA A 92 -12.11 7.26 -4.96
CA ALA A 92 -10.66 7.41 -5.10
C ALA A 92 -10.27 8.23 -6.35
N PRO A 93 -9.16 8.97 -6.30
CA PRO A 93 -8.23 9.12 -5.18
C PRO A 93 -8.61 10.24 -4.21
N ASP A 94 -9.64 11.02 -4.52
CA ASP A 94 -10.07 12.19 -3.75
C ASP A 94 -11.36 11.88 -2.98
N TYR A 95 -11.22 11.65 -1.70
CA TYR A 95 -12.34 11.36 -0.79
C TYR A 95 -13.05 12.60 -0.27
N SER A 96 -12.68 13.80 -0.70
CA SER A 96 -13.30 15.06 -0.24
C SER A 96 -14.82 15.09 -0.44
N LYS A 97 -15.30 14.58 -1.57
CA LYS A 97 -16.75 14.48 -1.86
C LYS A 97 -17.47 13.54 -0.89
N LEU A 98 -16.85 12.40 -0.54
CA LEU A 98 -17.41 11.48 0.45
C LEU A 98 -17.51 12.16 1.82
N PHE A 99 -16.45 12.82 2.27
CA PHE A 99 -16.44 13.50 3.56
C PHE A 99 -17.35 14.71 3.61
N CYS A 100 -17.57 15.41 2.49
CA CYS A 100 -18.48 16.56 2.42
C CYS A 100 -19.94 16.16 2.20
N ASN A 101 -20.22 15.31 1.22
CA ASN A 101 -21.58 15.02 0.73
C ASN A 101 -22.13 13.66 1.16
N GLY A 102 -21.25 12.76 1.65
CA GLY A 102 -21.60 11.39 1.99
C GLY A 102 -21.74 10.46 0.77
N ASP A 103 -22.11 9.22 1.08
CA ASP A 103 -22.42 8.16 0.12
C ASP A 103 -23.61 7.36 0.66
N PRO A 104 -24.82 7.48 0.07
CA PRO A 104 -26.02 6.84 0.58
C PRO A 104 -25.93 5.31 0.64
N ALA A 105 -25.02 4.69 -0.11
CA ALA A 105 -24.81 3.25 -0.08
C ALA A 105 -23.81 2.79 0.99
N LEU A 106 -23.03 3.67 1.59
CA LEU A 106 -21.90 3.33 2.46
C LEU A 106 -22.33 2.48 3.65
N GLN A 107 -23.31 2.93 4.43
CA GLN A 107 -23.75 2.24 5.65
C GLN A 107 -24.27 0.83 5.36
N ALA A 108 -25.13 0.69 4.36
CA ALA A 108 -25.67 -0.61 3.98
C ALA A 108 -24.58 -1.57 3.50
N ARG A 109 -23.64 -1.07 2.70
CA ARG A 109 -22.49 -1.87 2.22
C ARG A 109 -21.54 -2.26 3.35
N ALA A 110 -21.25 -1.33 4.26
CA ALA A 110 -20.40 -1.62 5.41
C ALA A 110 -21.04 -2.69 6.32
N LEU A 111 -22.32 -2.56 6.63
CA LEU A 111 -23.06 -3.57 7.40
C LEU A 111 -23.07 -4.93 6.70
N ALA A 112 -23.36 -4.98 5.42
CA ALA A 112 -23.37 -6.23 4.65
C ALA A 112 -21.99 -6.89 4.66
N ALA A 113 -20.92 -6.13 4.36
CA ALA A 113 -19.55 -6.63 4.31
C ALA A 113 -19.11 -7.19 5.68
N PHE A 114 -19.27 -6.43 6.76
CA PHE A 114 -18.80 -6.86 8.07
C PHE A 114 -19.70 -7.91 8.71
N SER A 115 -21.00 -7.91 8.46
CA SER A 115 -21.89 -9.00 8.90
C SER A 115 -21.51 -10.32 8.22
N ALA A 116 -21.27 -10.33 6.92
CA ALA A 116 -20.81 -11.51 6.20
C ALA A 116 -19.44 -11.98 6.70
N HIS A 117 -18.48 -11.05 6.83
CA HIS A 117 -17.13 -11.34 7.31
C HIS A 117 -17.11 -11.97 8.71
N LEU A 118 -18.01 -11.54 9.58
CA LEU A 118 -18.08 -11.97 10.97
C LEU A 118 -19.07 -13.12 11.22
N ALA A 119 -19.75 -13.64 10.21
CA ALA A 119 -20.80 -14.64 10.35
C ALA A 119 -20.37 -15.90 11.12
N ALA A 120 -19.10 -16.30 11.00
CA ALA A 120 -18.52 -17.46 11.69
C ALA A 120 -17.62 -17.09 12.87
N ARG A 121 -17.61 -15.81 13.30
CA ARG A 121 -16.76 -15.36 14.40
C ARG A 121 -17.27 -15.91 15.74
N PRO A 122 -16.43 -16.61 16.51
CA PRO A 122 -16.77 -16.97 17.89
C PRO A 122 -17.08 -15.74 18.74
N PRO A 123 -18.04 -15.82 19.66
CA PRO A 123 -18.40 -14.73 20.56
C PRO A 123 -17.17 -14.22 21.34
N GLY A 124 -17.00 -12.90 21.38
CA GLY A 124 -15.90 -12.26 22.13
C GLY A 124 -14.52 -12.37 21.51
N GLN A 125 -14.35 -13.15 20.45
CA GLN A 125 -13.05 -13.26 19.80
C GLN A 125 -12.65 -11.93 19.11
N ARG A 126 -11.39 -11.52 19.25
CA ARG A 126 -10.83 -10.39 18.49
C ARG A 126 -10.92 -10.70 17.00
N TRP A 127 -11.14 -9.68 16.20
CA TRP A 127 -11.31 -9.86 14.77
C TRP A 127 -10.52 -8.86 13.96
N GLY A 128 -10.36 -9.14 12.68
CA GLY A 128 -9.71 -8.27 11.75
C GLY A 128 -9.82 -8.80 10.32
N TRP A 129 -9.23 -8.12 9.39
CA TRP A 129 -9.11 -8.58 8.01
C TRP A 129 -7.75 -8.25 7.41
N LYS A 130 -7.39 -9.01 6.41
CA LYS A 130 -6.24 -8.72 5.56
C LYS A 130 -6.73 -8.48 4.14
N LEU A 131 -6.41 -7.28 3.64
CA LEU A 131 -6.67 -6.89 2.26
C LEU A 131 -5.69 -5.79 1.88
N PRO A 132 -4.73 -6.04 0.96
CA PRO A 132 -3.74 -5.04 0.55
C PRO A 132 -4.37 -3.73 0.09
N GLU A 133 -5.49 -3.80 -0.63
CA GLU A 133 -6.21 -2.67 -1.19
C GLU A 133 -6.83 -1.74 -0.15
N THR A 134 -6.95 -2.17 1.11
CA THR A 134 -7.37 -1.30 2.23
C THR A 134 -6.45 -0.09 2.37
N THR A 135 -5.19 -0.18 1.93
CA THR A 135 -4.28 0.96 1.86
C THR A 135 -4.93 2.19 1.22
N HIS A 136 -5.73 1.99 0.19
CA HIS A 136 -6.31 3.09 -0.59
C HIS A 136 -7.55 3.72 0.05
N VAL A 137 -8.18 3.06 1.00
CA VAL A 137 -9.41 3.51 1.69
C VAL A 137 -9.21 3.73 3.20
N MET A 138 -7.96 3.69 3.66
CA MET A 138 -7.63 3.78 5.08
C MET A 138 -8.23 5.01 5.79
N PRO A 139 -8.30 6.22 5.19
CA PRO A 139 -8.93 7.36 5.86
C PRO A 139 -10.41 7.10 6.21
N VAL A 140 -11.13 6.39 5.34
CA VAL A 140 -12.53 6.00 5.59
C VAL A 140 -12.59 4.93 6.68
N MET A 141 -11.75 3.89 6.59
CA MET A 141 -11.72 2.81 7.60
C MET A 141 -11.35 3.33 8.98
N ALA A 142 -10.39 4.27 9.07
CA ALA A 142 -10.00 4.90 10.32
C ALA A 142 -11.13 5.72 10.96
N ARG A 143 -12.06 6.27 10.14
CA ARG A 143 -13.24 6.99 10.63
C ARG A 143 -14.34 6.01 11.08
N LEU A 144 -14.55 4.93 10.33
CA LEU A 144 -15.53 3.89 10.67
C LEU A 144 -15.13 3.09 11.93
N PHE A 145 -13.83 2.91 12.17
CA PHE A 145 -13.29 2.18 13.30
C PHE A 145 -12.19 3.00 14.00
N PRO A 146 -12.57 3.99 14.82
CA PRO A 146 -11.60 4.90 15.44
C PRO A 146 -10.62 4.23 16.40
N GLU A 147 -10.94 3.03 16.91
CA GLU A 147 -10.11 2.24 17.81
C GLU A 147 -9.35 1.08 17.10
N ALA A 148 -9.44 0.98 15.77
CA ALA A 148 -8.81 -0.10 15.03
C ALA A 148 -7.29 -0.11 15.23
N ARG A 149 -6.70 -1.31 15.35
CA ARG A 149 -5.25 -1.53 15.29
C ARG A 149 -4.86 -1.81 13.84
N CYS A 150 -3.96 -1.01 13.29
CA CYS A 150 -3.63 -1.02 11.87
C CYS A 150 -2.19 -1.50 11.66
N ILE A 151 -2.00 -2.57 10.91
CA ILE A 151 -0.69 -3.16 10.64
C ILE A 151 -0.36 -2.99 9.16
N HIS A 152 0.69 -2.23 8.89
CA HIS A 152 1.23 -2.02 7.55
C HIS A 152 2.40 -2.95 7.30
N LEU A 153 2.20 -3.95 6.45
CA LEU A 153 3.30 -4.84 6.05
C LEU A 153 4.06 -4.23 4.87
N VAL A 154 5.34 -4.05 5.08
CA VAL A 154 6.30 -3.58 4.06
C VAL A 154 7.27 -4.70 3.72
N ARG A 155 7.58 -4.86 2.45
CA ARG A 155 8.58 -5.78 1.91
C ARG A 155 9.51 -5.04 0.98
N ASP A 156 10.73 -5.54 0.81
CA ASP A 156 11.65 -5.03 -0.21
C ASP A 156 10.96 -4.92 -1.56
N GLY A 157 10.85 -3.68 -2.03
CA GLY A 157 10.13 -3.38 -3.27
C GLY A 157 10.74 -4.05 -4.50
N ARG A 158 12.04 -4.36 -4.46
CA ARG A 158 12.73 -5.06 -5.54
C ARG A 158 12.21 -6.49 -5.70
N ASP A 159 11.95 -7.19 -4.60
CA ASP A 159 11.29 -8.51 -4.64
C ASP A 159 9.84 -8.42 -5.11
N VAL A 160 9.13 -7.35 -4.74
CA VAL A 160 7.76 -7.10 -5.20
C VAL A 160 7.72 -6.77 -6.68
N ALA A 161 8.68 -5.99 -7.20
CA ALA A 161 8.74 -5.59 -8.59
C ALA A 161 8.80 -6.80 -9.54
N PHE A 162 9.52 -7.85 -9.16
CA PHE A 162 9.65 -9.08 -9.96
C PHE A 162 8.65 -10.19 -9.58
N SER A 163 7.70 -9.91 -8.72
CA SER A 163 6.65 -10.89 -8.42
C SER A 163 5.70 -11.07 -9.59
N PRO A 164 5.28 -12.32 -9.88
CA PRO A 164 4.27 -12.58 -10.91
C PRO A 164 2.97 -11.86 -10.57
N PHE A 165 2.44 -11.09 -11.49
CA PHE A 165 1.16 -10.41 -11.33
C PHE A 165 0.45 -10.29 -12.69
N LEU A 166 -0.84 -10.55 -12.71
CA LEU A 166 -1.61 -10.36 -13.92
C LEU A 166 -1.88 -8.87 -14.16
N ALA A 167 -1.74 -8.44 -15.41
CA ALA A 167 -2.06 -7.07 -15.77
C ALA A 167 -3.50 -6.72 -15.39
N PRO A 168 -3.73 -5.67 -14.58
CA PRO A 168 -5.06 -5.33 -14.13
C PRO A 168 -5.94 -4.89 -15.30
N LYS A 169 -7.07 -5.54 -15.50
CA LYS A 169 -8.02 -5.22 -16.59
C LYS A 169 -9.18 -4.35 -16.12
N ALA A 170 -9.63 -4.55 -14.89
CA ALA A 170 -10.80 -3.86 -14.37
C ALA A 170 -10.51 -2.38 -14.02
N PRO A 171 -11.49 -1.48 -14.18
CA PRO A 171 -11.37 -0.06 -13.78
C PRO A 171 -10.93 0.14 -12.33
N PHE A 172 -11.39 -0.72 -11.42
CA PHE A 172 -10.98 -0.74 -10.02
C PHE A 172 -9.44 -0.76 -9.86
N TRP A 173 -8.77 -1.72 -10.51
CA TRP A 173 -7.31 -1.84 -10.45
C TRP A 173 -6.59 -0.64 -11.04
N ARG A 174 -7.19 -0.01 -12.07
CA ARG A 174 -6.66 1.22 -12.65
C ARG A 174 -6.68 2.36 -11.65
N LYS A 175 -7.78 2.52 -10.90
CA LYS A 175 -7.90 3.58 -9.90
C LYS A 175 -6.94 3.42 -8.74
N ILE A 176 -6.76 2.20 -8.22
CA ILE A 176 -5.92 2.00 -7.04
C ILE A 176 -4.43 1.98 -7.32
N TYR A 177 -4.01 1.42 -8.43
CA TYR A 177 -2.58 1.30 -8.69
C TYR A 177 -2.03 2.50 -9.45
N PHE A 178 -2.87 3.11 -10.25
CA PHE A 178 -2.46 4.19 -11.11
C PHE A 178 -3.63 5.14 -11.29
N ASN A 179 -3.63 6.22 -10.57
CA ASN A 179 -4.62 7.29 -10.72
C ASN A 179 -4.57 7.97 -12.09
N ASP A 180 -3.74 7.47 -12.97
CA ASP A 180 -3.50 8.02 -14.28
C ASP A 180 -3.59 6.92 -15.34
N ALA A 181 -4.55 7.07 -16.27
CA ALA A 181 -4.72 6.17 -17.40
C ALA A 181 -3.44 6.02 -18.26
N ARG A 182 -2.49 6.97 -18.17
CA ARG A 182 -1.21 6.93 -18.88
C ARG A 182 -0.30 5.82 -18.40
N ILE A 183 -0.41 5.38 -17.16
CA ILE A 183 0.39 4.26 -16.64
C ILE A 183 -0.12 2.92 -17.19
N TYR A 184 -1.40 2.87 -17.59
CA TYR A 184 -1.95 1.73 -18.31
C TYR A 184 -1.61 1.74 -19.80
N SER A 185 -1.13 2.85 -20.32
CA SER A 185 -0.66 2.92 -21.69
C SER A 185 0.87 3.03 -21.69
N TRP A 186 1.53 1.91 -21.85
CA TRP A 186 2.96 1.89 -22.07
C TRP A 186 3.29 2.52 -23.42
N ARG A 187 4.05 3.64 -23.42
CA ARG A 187 4.41 4.40 -24.64
C ARG A 187 3.22 4.73 -25.55
N GLY A 188 2.06 5.06 -24.97
CA GLY A 188 0.86 5.39 -25.72
C GLY A 188 0.01 4.19 -26.18
N HIS A 189 0.41 2.96 -25.84
CA HIS A 189 -0.35 1.75 -26.13
C HIS A 189 -0.99 1.19 -24.87
N ALA A 190 -2.24 0.75 -24.95
CA ALA A 190 -2.92 0.12 -23.83
C ALA A 190 -2.09 -1.06 -23.28
N MET A 191 -1.94 -1.16 -21.96
CA MET A 191 -1.22 -2.26 -21.32
C MET A 191 -1.95 -3.56 -21.60
N THR A 192 -1.37 -4.36 -22.48
CA THR A 192 -1.81 -5.73 -22.78
C THR A 192 -1.11 -6.73 -21.86
N GLN A 193 -1.63 -7.98 -21.80
CA GLN A 193 -0.94 -9.06 -21.10
C GLN A 193 0.47 -9.33 -21.65
N ARG A 194 0.68 -9.09 -22.96
CA ARG A 194 2.01 -9.19 -23.58
C ARG A 194 2.93 -8.09 -23.11
N ALA A 195 2.48 -6.83 -23.16
CA ALA A 195 3.28 -5.69 -22.68
C ALA A 195 3.61 -5.80 -21.19
N TYR A 196 2.68 -6.30 -20.37
CA TYR A 196 2.94 -6.56 -18.96
C TYR A 196 3.99 -7.66 -18.75
N ARG A 197 3.99 -8.73 -19.56
CA ARG A 197 4.99 -9.79 -19.50
C ARG A 197 6.41 -9.24 -19.72
N ASP A 198 6.54 -8.30 -20.64
CA ASP A 198 7.86 -7.75 -21.02
C ASP A 198 8.29 -6.61 -20.07
N HIS A 199 7.35 -5.91 -19.44
CA HIS A 199 7.60 -4.69 -18.65
C HIS A 199 6.87 -4.65 -17.30
N GLY A 200 6.33 -5.77 -16.82
CA GLY A 200 5.53 -5.86 -15.60
C GLY A 200 6.29 -5.41 -14.34
N HIS A 201 7.61 -5.60 -14.32
CA HIS A 201 8.46 -5.16 -13.22
C HIS A 201 8.40 -3.64 -13.00
N LEU A 202 8.24 -2.83 -14.06
CA LEU A 202 8.10 -1.37 -13.93
C LEU A 202 6.77 -0.98 -13.30
N PHE A 203 5.69 -1.68 -13.68
CA PHE A 203 4.38 -1.46 -13.08
C PHE A 203 4.35 -1.85 -11.61
N ASN A 204 4.93 -3.01 -11.29
CA ASN A 204 5.02 -3.47 -9.92
C ASN A 204 5.88 -2.52 -9.07
N ALA A 205 6.96 -1.98 -9.63
CA ALA A 205 7.81 -0.98 -8.98
C ALA A 205 7.02 0.30 -8.64
N ALA A 206 6.32 0.88 -9.64
CA ALA A 206 5.51 2.08 -9.43
C ALA A 206 4.35 1.84 -8.44
N ARG A 207 3.69 0.69 -8.54
CA ARG A 207 2.64 0.27 -7.62
C ARG A 207 3.16 0.15 -6.20
N TRP A 208 4.33 -0.47 -6.01
CA TRP A 208 4.94 -0.61 -4.69
C TRP A 208 5.24 0.77 -4.09
N VAL A 209 5.90 1.66 -4.84
CA VAL A 209 6.20 3.03 -4.40
C VAL A 209 4.94 3.74 -3.93
N ASN A 210 3.87 3.71 -4.73
CA ASN A 210 2.61 4.35 -4.38
C ASN A 210 2.00 3.74 -3.09
N SER A 211 1.92 2.41 -3.02
CA SER A 211 1.27 1.73 -1.89
C SER A 211 2.01 1.92 -0.57
N VAL A 212 3.34 1.80 -0.55
CA VAL A 212 4.10 1.93 0.71
C VAL A 212 4.19 3.38 1.18
N THR A 213 4.31 4.33 0.26
CA THR A 213 4.32 5.76 0.59
C THR A 213 2.97 6.18 1.18
N LEU A 214 1.87 5.76 0.56
CA LEU A 214 0.52 6.02 1.06
C LEU A 214 0.30 5.33 2.42
N GLY A 215 0.72 4.07 2.55
CA GLY A 215 0.61 3.32 3.80
C GLY A 215 1.33 4.00 4.97
N ARG A 216 2.54 4.51 4.75
CA ARG A 216 3.30 5.25 5.78
C ARG A 216 2.69 6.62 6.09
N ALA A 217 2.13 7.30 5.08
CA ALA A 217 1.40 8.55 5.32
C ALA A 217 0.18 8.32 6.21
N HIS A 218 -0.54 7.21 6.03
CA HIS A 218 -1.61 6.82 6.95
C HIS A 218 -1.11 6.52 8.35
N GLY A 219 0.10 5.97 8.50
CA GLY A 219 0.73 5.75 9.80
C GLY A 219 0.87 7.04 10.62
N ALA A 220 1.25 8.14 9.98
CA ALA A 220 1.32 9.44 10.63
C ALA A 220 -0.06 9.94 11.15
N MET A 221 -1.13 9.61 10.44
CA MET A 221 -2.51 9.91 10.85
C MET A 221 -2.99 9.00 12.00
N LEU A 222 -2.61 7.73 11.98
CA LEU A 222 -3.08 6.70 12.91
C LEU A 222 -2.36 6.75 14.27
N GLY A 223 -1.13 7.29 14.33
CA GLY A 223 -0.35 7.40 15.56
C GLY A 223 -0.07 6.03 16.20
N GLU A 224 -0.35 5.89 17.49
CA GLU A 224 -0.13 4.64 18.26
C GLU A 224 -0.97 3.44 17.80
N ARG A 225 -1.96 3.66 16.98
CA ARG A 225 -2.77 2.59 16.38
C ARG A 225 -2.13 1.97 15.14
N TYR A 226 -0.95 2.43 14.74
CA TYR A 226 -0.21 1.97 13.57
C TYR A 226 1.04 1.19 13.97
N LEU A 227 1.25 0.06 13.32
CA LEU A 227 2.47 -0.73 13.40
C LEU A 227 2.98 -1.03 11.99
N GLU A 228 4.21 -0.59 11.68
CA GLU A 228 4.92 -1.02 10.47
C GLU A 228 5.68 -2.32 10.77
N VAL A 229 5.42 -3.35 9.97
CA VAL A 229 6.06 -4.67 10.04
C VAL A 229 6.83 -4.91 8.75
N ARG A 230 8.06 -5.42 8.87
CA ARG A 230 8.89 -5.81 7.72
C ARG A 230 8.75 -7.29 7.45
N TYR A 231 8.48 -7.64 6.20
CA TYR A 231 8.41 -9.04 5.78
C TYR A 231 9.72 -9.79 6.05
N GLU A 232 10.85 -9.12 5.82
CA GLU A 232 12.18 -9.70 6.06
C GLU A 232 12.43 -10.00 7.54
N ALA A 233 11.91 -9.17 8.44
CA ALA A 233 11.98 -9.41 9.88
C ALA A 233 11.10 -10.62 10.29
N LEU A 234 9.87 -10.70 9.75
CA LEU A 234 9.00 -11.86 9.95
C LEU A 234 9.64 -13.18 9.49
N VAL A 235 10.47 -13.11 8.45
CA VAL A 235 11.17 -14.30 7.92
C VAL A 235 12.43 -14.62 8.72
N ALA A 236 13.16 -13.60 9.17
CA ALA A 236 14.42 -13.76 9.87
C ALA A 236 14.23 -14.21 11.34
N ASP A 237 13.27 -13.62 12.03
CA ASP A 237 12.95 -13.92 13.43
C ASP A 237 11.42 -13.85 13.66
N PRO A 238 10.69 -14.89 13.27
CA PRO A 238 9.26 -14.94 13.46
C PRO A 238 8.82 -14.93 14.91
N VAL A 239 9.68 -15.39 15.86
CA VAL A 239 9.36 -15.38 17.30
C VAL A 239 9.35 -13.96 17.82
N ALA A 240 10.40 -13.19 17.57
CA ALA A 240 10.48 -11.79 17.98
C ALA A 240 9.37 -10.94 17.38
N GLU A 241 9.04 -11.15 16.10
CA GLU A 241 7.94 -10.42 15.45
C GLU A 241 6.56 -10.83 15.99
N MET A 242 6.36 -12.11 16.36
CA MET A 242 5.13 -12.54 17.04
C MET A 242 4.97 -11.86 18.39
N ALA A 243 6.02 -11.81 19.22
CA ALA A 243 5.99 -11.11 20.51
C ALA A 243 5.68 -9.62 20.33
N ARG A 244 6.28 -8.98 19.30
CA ARG A 244 6.00 -7.58 18.95
C ARG A 244 4.55 -7.34 18.51
N LEU A 245 4.00 -8.25 17.72
CA LEU A 245 2.59 -8.22 17.30
C LEU A 245 1.65 -8.42 18.51
N ALA A 246 1.97 -9.39 19.38
CA ALA A 246 1.20 -9.64 20.59
C ALA A 246 1.17 -8.41 21.52
N ALA A 247 2.32 -7.78 21.75
CA ALA A 247 2.43 -6.55 22.53
C ALA A 247 1.62 -5.41 21.90
N PHE A 248 1.70 -5.20 20.59
CA PHE A 248 0.91 -4.18 19.89
C PHE A 248 -0.60 -4.41 20.00
N LEU A 249 -1.02 -5.67 19.97
CA LEU A 249 -2.43 -6.04 20.09
C LEU A 249 -2.91 -6.11 21.54
N GLY A 250 -2.01 -6.11 22.53
CA GLY A 250 -2.34 -6.32 23.94
C GLY A 250 -2.92 -7.71 24.16
N VAL A 251 -2.33 -8.74 23.56
CA VAL A 251 -2.65 -10.17 23.76
C VAL A 251 -1.43 -10.90 24.29
N GLU A 252 -1.67 -12.03 24.96
CA GLU A 252 -0.56 -12.92 25.35
C GLU A 252 0.09 -13.53 24.10
N ASP A 253 1.40 -13.69 24.15
CA ASP A 253 2.12 -14.36 23.09
C ASP A 253 1.73 -15.84 23.08
N ALA A 254 1.23 -16.29 21.93
CA ALA A 254 0.90 -17.69 21.77
C ALA A 254 2.17 -18.48 21.54
N ALA A 255 2.77 -18.98 22.62
CA ALA A 255 3.83 -19.97 22.55
C ALA A 255 3.31 -21.21 21.81
N GLY A 256 3.67 -21.37 20.56
CA GLY A 256 3.23 -22.46 19.71
C GLY A 256 4.20 -22.75 18.59
N GLU A 257 3.99 -23.87 17.91
CA GLU A 257 4.79 -24.31 16.77
C GLU A 257 4.79 -23.23 15.67
N LEU A 258 5.97 -22.76 15.29
CA LEU A 258 6.11 -21.69 14.29
C LEU A 258 5.63 -22.15 12.91
N LEU A 259 5.02 -21.26 12.17
CA LEU A 259 4.70 -21.50 10.76
C LEU A 259 5.98 -21.70 9.96
N GLU A 260 5.93 -22.62 8.99
CA GLU A 260 7.01 -22.76 8.03
C GLU A 260 7.18 -21.47 7.24
N VAL A 261 8.30 -20.82 7.46
CA VAL A 261 8.68 -19.58 6.79
C VAL A 261 9.58 -19.93 5.61
N ARG A 262 9.43 -19.22 4.49
CA ARG A 262 10.22 -19.48 3.28
C ARG A 262 11.32 -18.41 3.10
N PRO A 263 12.52 -18.61 3.67
CA PRO A 263 13.63 -17.65 3.59
C PRO A 263 14.04 -17.34 2.16
N GLN A 264 13.94 -18.33 1.26
CA GLN A 264 14.26 -18.19 -0.16
C GLN A 264 13.34 -17.20 -0.93
N SER A 265 12.33 -16.67 -0.27
CA SER A 265 11.50 -15.61 -0.86
C SER A 265 12.13 -14.22 -0.75
N VAL A 266 13.14 -14.05 0.10
CA VAL A 266 13.85 -12.78 0.35
C VAL A 266 15.07 -12.67 -0.57
N GLY A 267 15.18 -11.53 -1.25
CA GLY A 267 16.36 -11.20 -2.06
C GLY A 267 16.40 -11.80 -3.45
N LYS A 268 15.29 -12.36 -3.95
CA LYS A 268 15.17 -12.91 -5.32
C LYS A 268 15.48 -11.90 -6.43
N TRP A 269 15.37 -10.63 -6.13
CA TRP A 269 15.71 -9.58 -7.06
C TRP A 269 17.17 -9.60 -7.51
N ARG A 270 18.08 -10.18 -6.71
CA ARG A 270 19.51 -10.23 -7.02
C ARG A 270 19.83 -11.06 -8.25
N ASP A 271 18.98 -12.03 -8.57
CA ASP A 271 19.13 -12.92 -9.73
C ASP A 271 18.51 -12.34 -11.01
N GLN A 272 18.00 -11.12 -10.94
CA GLN A 272 17.32 -10.49 -12.07
C GLN A 272 18.33 -9.82 -13.03
N PRO A 273 17.99 -9.72 -14.33
CA PRO A 273 18.86 -9.06 -15.29
C PRO A 273 19.22 -7.63 -14.88
N VAL A 274 20.50 -7.27 -14.96
CA VAL A 274 21.04 -5.93 -14.59
C VAL A 274 20.25 -4.79 -15.24
N ARG A 275 19.82 -4.96 -16.49
CA ARG A 275 18.98 -3.98 -17.18
C ARG A 275 17.67 -3.72 -16.44
N HIS A 276 16.97 -4.77 -16.00
CA HIS A 276 15.71 -4.63 -15.28
C HIS A 276 15.92 -4.01 -13.90
N LEU A 277 17.04 -4.35 -13.23
CA LEU A 277 17.41 -3.72 -11.96
C LEU A 277 17.65 -2.22 -12.13
N ALA A 278 18.35 -1.81 -13.19
CA ALA A 278 18.56 -0.41 -13.48
C ALA A 278 17.25 0.35 -13.79
N GLU A 279 16.33 -0.30 -14.49
CA GLU A 279 15.02 0.27 -14.81
C GLU A 279 14.17 0.50 -13.55
N ILE A 280 14.09 -0.47 -12.64
CA ILE A 280 13.33 -0.30 -11.39
C ILE A 280 14.03 0.63 -10.39
N ARG A 281 15.38 0.71 -10.41
CA ARG A 281 16.14 1.63 -9.57
C ARG A 281 15.72 3.07 -9.81
N ALA A 282 15.57 3.46 -11.07
CA ALA A 282 15.13 4.80 -11.46
C ALA A 282 13.76 5.21 -10.86
N ILE A 283 12.88 4.22 -10.63
CA ILE A 283 11.54 4.44 -10.07
C ILE A 283 11.57 4.42 -8.53
N MET A 284 12.33 3.50 -7.95
CA MET A 284 12.15 3.07 -6.56
C MET A 284 13.17 3.64 -5.59
N GLU A 285 14.37 4.05 -6.07
CA GLU A 285 15.52 4.35 -5.21
C GLU A 285 15.22 5.33 -4.05
N PRO A 286 14.55 6.48 -4.26
CA PRO A 286 14.26 7.38 -3.17
C PRO A 286 13.35 6.76 -2.10
N THR A 287 12.36 5.96 -2.55
CA THR A 287 11.42 5.29 -1.66
C THR A 287 12.08 4.13 -0.94
N LEU A 288 12.90 3.33 -1.62
CA LEU A 288 13.67 2.25 -0.99
C LEU A 288 14.52 2.79 0.15
N GLY A 289 15.28 3.87 -0.10
CA GLY A 289 16.10 4.52 0.94
C GLY A 289 15.28 5.01 2.13
N ALA A 290 14.11 5.62 1.89
CA ALA A 290 13.21 6.06 2.95
C ALA A 290 12.67 4.90 3.81
N PHE A 291 12.62 3.68 3.25
CA PHE A 291 12.24 2.46 3.96
C PHE A 291 13.44 1.64 4.43
N GLY A 292 14.68 2.16 4.33
CA GLY A 292 15.90 1.51 4.80
C GLY A 292 16.32 0.30 3.95
N TYR A 293 15.94 0.28 2.69
CA TYR A 293 16.44 -0.68 1.70
C TYR A 293 17.49 0.00 0.82
N GLU A 294 18.75 -0.40 0.95
CA GLU A 294 19.85 0.21 0.22
C GLU A 294 20.17 -0.56 -1.06
N TRP A 295 20.52 0.18 -2.12
CA TRP A 295 21.21 -0.40 -3.25
C TRP A 295 22.68 -0.57 -2.89
N ARG A 296 23.21 -1.77 -3.03
CA ARG A 296 24.67 -1.93 -3.03
C ARG A 296 25.16 -1.50 -4.41
N ASP A 297 26.03 -0.51 -4.43
CA ASP A 297 26.68 -0.06 -5.66
C ASP A 297 27.67 -1.13 -6.13
N ASP A 298 27.21 -1.94 -7.06
CA ASP A 298 28.07 -2.80 -7.86
C ASP A 298 28.51 -1.97 -9.08
N ALA A 299 29.81 -1.88 -9.33
CA ALA A 299 30.39 -1.04 -10.40
C ALA A 299 29.80 -1.37 -11.79
N SER A 300 29.41 -2.63 -12.02
CA SER A 300 28.74 -3.08 -13.25
C SER A 300 27.31 -2.51 -13.39
N LEU A 301 26.65 -2.21 -12.27
CA LEU A 301 25.32 -1.63 -12.24
C LEU A 301 25.35 -0.13 -12.56
N GLY A 302 26.40 0.60 -12.13
CA GLY A 302 26.51 2.05 -12.27
C GLY A 302 26.46 2.53 -13.73
N ASP A 303 27.21 1.90 -14.61
CA ASP A 303 27.25 2.27 -16.05
C ASP A 303 25.96 1.88 -16.78
N THR A 304 25.29 0.81 -16.34
CA THR A 304 24.01 0.39 -16.91
C THR A 304 22.89 1.29 -16.42
N VAL A 305 22.91 1.69 -15.14
CA VAL A 305 21.97 2.67 -14.57
C VAL A 305 22.04 3.99 -15.32
N ARG A 306 23.23 4.51 -15.60
CA ARG A 306 23.41 5.76 -16.35
C ARG A 306 22.77 5.69 -17.73
N ARG A 307 23.00 4.60 -18.48
CA ARG A 307 22.41 4.39 -19.83
C ARG A 307 20.89 4.23 -19.80
N VAL A 308 20.36 3.64 -18.74
CA VAL A 308 18.91 3.44 -18.56
C VAL A 308 18.24 4.73 -18.10
N LEU A 309 18.86 5.50 -17.20
CA LEU A 309 18.35 6.80 -16.76
C LEU A 309 18.18 7.78 -17.93
N ASP A 310 19.14 7.82 -18.86
CA ASP A 310 19.01 8.64 -20.08
C ASP A 310 17.83 8.20 -20.97
N ARG A 311 17.50 6.94 -20.96
CA ARG A 311 16.40 6.38 -21.74
C ARG A 311 15.05 6.52 -21.02
N THR A 312 15.03 6.31 -19.71
CA THR A 312 13.81 6.39 -18.89
C THR A 312 13.45 7.82 -18.51
N SER A 313 14.41 8.74 -18.40
CA SER A 313 14.12 10.16 -18.19
C SER A 313 13.26 10.74 -19.30
N ARG A 314 13.44 10.29 -20.53
CA ARG A 314 12.55 10.65 -21.66
C ARG A 314 11.17 10.04 -21.55
N PHE A 315 11.03 8.92 -20.84
CA PHE A 315 9.75 8.24 -20.61
C PHE A 315 8.96 8.85 -19.45
N PHE A 316 9.66 9.23 -18.38
CA PHE A 316 9.08 9.87 -17.19
C PHE A 316 9.04 11.41 -17.28
N ALA A 317 9.60 12.01 -18.32
CA ALA A 317 9.56 13.45 -18.60
C ALA A 317 8.20 13.95 -19.13
N GLY A 318 7.23 13.06 -19.33
CA GLY A 318 5.83 13.44 -19.52
C GLY A 318 5.26 14.07 -18.22
N PRO A 319 4.37 15.06 -18.31
CA PRO A 319 3.82 15.73 -17.15
C PRO A 319 3.11 14.72 -16.25
N THR A 320 3.54 14.65 -14.99
CA THR A 320 2.93 13.95 -13.86
C THR A 320 2.83 12.42 -13.92
N PHE A 321 3.85 11.75 -13.42
CA PHE A 321 3.80 10.33 -13.06
C PHE A 321 2.94 10.07 -11.80
N PHE A 322 2.78 11.09 -10.96
CA PHE A 322 1.96 11.06 -9.74
C PHE A 322 0.83 12.08 -9.87
N GLY A 323 -0.38 11.62 -10.04
CA GLY A 323 -1.55 12.41 -10.32
C GLY A 323 -1.78 13.58 -9.36
N GLY A 324 -2.13 14.71 -9.88
CA GLY A 324 -2.78 15.83 -9.19
C GLY A 324 -1.90 16.97 -8.69
N ALA A 325 -0.61 16.79 -8.47
CA ALA A 325 0.33 17.89 -8.24
C ALA A 325 1.51 17.68 -9.19
N GLY A 326 1.65 18.57 -10.18
CA GLY A 326 2.63 18.45 -11.24
C GLY A 326 4.05 18.31 -10.71
N VAL A 327 4.55 17.09 -10.66
CA VAL A 327 5.94 16.80 -10.36
C VAL A 327 6.67 16.56 -11.67
N SER A 328 7.41 17.55 -12.14
CA SER A 328 8.30 17.42 -13.29
C SER A 328 9.70 17.06 -12.79
N VAL A 329 10.18 15.88 -13.15
CA VAL A 329 11.55 15.47 -12.91
C VAL A 329 12.39 15.85 -14.13
N ARG A 330 13.16 16.93 -14.05
CA ARG A 330 14.19 17.26 -15.05
C ARG A 330 15.56 16.93 -14.47
N PRO A 331 16.36 16.09 -15.12
CA PRO A 331 17.77 15.95 -14.77
C PRO A 331 18.50 17.24 -15.17
N ARG A 332 19.18 17.87 -14.22
CA ARG A 332 20.11 18.96 -14.50
C ARG A 332 21.49 18.33 -14.65
N ALA A 333 22.01 18.35 -15.85
CA ALA A 333 23.40 18.01 -16.10
C ALA A 333 24.29 19.17 -15.62
N GLU A 334 25.06 18.95 -14.54
CA GLU A 334 26.21 19.78 -14.22
C GLU A 334 27.49 19.00 -14.59
N PRO A 335 28.46 19.61 -15.25
CA PRO A 335 29.70 18.95 -15.56
C PRO A 335 30.59 18.89 -14.31
N GLY A 336 30.87 17.68 -13.85
CA GLY A 336 31.91 17.40 -12.85
C GLY A 336 31.42 17.19 -11.43
N GLY A 337 30.95 15.99 -11.11
CA GLY A 337 30.70 15.56 -9.73
C GLY A 337 29.69 14.44 -9.65
N LEU A 338 30.06 13.32 -9.05
CA LEU A 338 29.18 12.24 -8.63
C LEU A 338 28.25 12.75 -7.53
N GLY A 339 27.12 13.34 -7.90
CA GLY A 339 26.22 13.89 -6.88
C GLY A 339 25.01 14.64 -7.42
N GLY A 340 24.46 14.23 -8.56
CA GLY A 340 23.25 14.81 -9.11
C GLY A 340 22.02 14.49 -8.27
N LEU A 341 21.67 15.33 -7.32
CA LEU A 341 20.41 15.30 -6.59
C LEU A 341 19.25 15.61 -7.54
N LEU A 342 18.34 14.68 -7.72
CA LEU A 342 17.02 14.90 -8.32
C LEU A 342 16.25 15.95 -7.50
N ARG A 343 16.12 17.15 -8.03
CA ARG A 343 15.23 18.17 -7.45
C ARG A 343 13.83 18.03 -8.05
N VAL A 344 12.88 17.75 -7.20
CA VAL A 344 11.45 17.79 -7.50
C VAL A 344 10.97 19.24 -7.37
N ARG A 345 10.43 19.77 -8.45
CA ARG A 345 9.81 21.12 -8.45
C ARG A 345 8.30 20.97 -8.62
N THR A 346 7.54 21.44 -7.66
CA THR A 346 6.09 21.58 -7.78
C THR A 346 5.79 22.90 -8.49
N GLN A 347 5.00 22.84 -9.55
CA GLN A 347 4.34 24.03 -10.12
C GLN A 347 2.92 24.11 -9.56
N ARG A 348 2.56 25.33 -9.19
CA ARG A 348 1.19 25.69 -8.74
C ARG A 348 0.22 25.71 -9.88
#